data_a869f7c48b8806d978a5c438272e94eb
#
_entry.id   a869f7c48b8806d978a5c438272e94eb
#
_cell.length_a   1.000
_cell.length_b   1.000
_cell.length_c   1.000
_cell.angle_alpha   90.00
_cell.angle_beta   90.00
_cell.angle_gamma   90.00
#
_symmetry.space_group_name_H-M   'P 1'
#
loop_
_entity.id
_entity.type
_entity.pdbx_description
1 polymer ?
#
loop_
_entity_poly.entity_id
_entity_poly.type
_entity_poly.pdbx_seq_one_letter_code
_entity_poly.pdbx_strand_id
1 'polypeptide(L)'
;QKMIQLAYATTFNLLPVWKSFVGPQSHGADLTFGEFRHAVTAFNRYNQDHQAQDLLALCAILYRPRVKVMGKRRRQPFDADHISDNMHALRKMPDYMQWGIYVIFAYFCEYLQTGEFIIDGSTVSFAPLFTSDGSSRPNQSIGMNAIRFTVAESGVFGSAEQLDRTPLLQVMLKVLDDKQRAEDLLKRNKTQ
;
A
#
# COMPACT_ATOMS: atom_id res chain seq x y z
N GLN A 1 16.24 15.08 -11.44
CA GLN A 1 15.87 14.14 -12.51
C GLN A 1 16.52 12.75 -12.32
N LYS A 2 17.83 12.65 -12.09
CA LYS A 2 18.52 11.34 -11.91
C LYS A 2 18.03 10.56 -10.69
N MET A 3 17.72 11.23 -9.57
CA MET A 3 17.16 10.57 -8.38
C MET A 3 15.75 10.02 -8.61
N ILE A 4 14.93 10.75 -9.37
CA ILE A 4 13.59 10.32 -9.75
C ILE A 4 13.69 9.08 -10.66
N GLN A 5 14.59 9.10 -11.65
CA GLN A 5 14.81 7.95 -12.53
C GLN A 5 15.34 6.70 -11.76
N LEU A 6 16.18 6.89 -10.74
CA LEU A 6 16.67 5.80 -9.92
C LEU A 6 15.54 5.22 -9.03
N ALA A 7 14.67 6.06 -8.49
CA ALA A 7 13.53 5.62 -7.71
C ALA A 7 12.53 4.80 -8.56
N TYR A 8 12.32 5.18 -9.80
CA TYR A 8 11.52 4.41 -10.77
C TYR A 8 12.21 3.13 -11.27
N ALA A 9 13.50 2.99 -11.07
CA ALA A 9 14.23 1.79 -11.49
C ALA A 9 14.37 0.72 -10.40
N THR A 10 13.87 0.95 -9.20
CA THR A 10 14.05 0.03 -8.08
C THR A 10 12.89 0.06 -7.09
N THR A 11 12.55 -1.12 -6.59
CA THR A 11 11.61 -1.31 -5.47
C THR A 11 12.28 -1.16 -4.10
N PHE A 12 13.57 -0.84 -4.07
CA PHE A 12 14.28 -0.57 -2.83
C PHE A 12 13.90 0.80 -2.26
N ASN A 13 13.70 0.86 -0.96
CA ASN A 13 13.53 2.14 -0.29
C ASN A 13 14.87 2.85 -0.16
N LEU A 14 15.11 3.83 -1.03
CA LEU A 14 16.35 4.63 -1.05
C LEU A 14 16.42 5.68 0.08
N LEU A 15 15.32 5.91 0.78
CA LEU A 15 15.21 6.87 1.88
C LEU A 15 14.70 6.16 3.14
N PRO A 16 15.42 5.15 3.67
CA PRO A 16 14.85 4.26 4.70
C PRO A 16 14.64 4.94 6.06
N VAL A 17 15.31 6.06 6.34
CA VAL A 17 15.30 6.71 7.64
C VAL A 17 15.37 8.23 7.50
N TRP A 18 14.59 8.93 8.31
CA TRP A 18 14.73 10.35 8.59
C TRP A 18 14.69 10.58 10.10
N LYS A 19 15.83 10.99 10.70
CA LYS A 19 16.00 11.12 12.16
C LYS A 19 15.61 9.81 12.88
N SER A 20 14.59 9.86 13.77
CA SER A 20 14.06 8.71 14.51
C SER A 20 12.94 7.98 13.75
N PHE A 21 12.52 8.48 12.59
CA PHE A 21 11.46 7.90 11.77
C PHE A 21 12.02 6.92 10.76
N VAL A 22 11.31 5.82 10.58
CA VAL A 22 11.67 4.74 9.66
C VAL A 22 10.57 4.55 8.65
N GLY A 23 10.93 4.51 7.38
CA GLY A 23 10.04 4.21 6.27
C GLY A 23 9.77 2.70 6.12
N PRO A 24 8.90 2.34 5.16
CA PRO A 24 8.62 0.94 4.85
C PRO A 24 9.85 0.23 4.32
N GLN A 25 9.87 -1.09 4.49
CA GLN A 25 10.91 -1.93 3.90
C GLN A 25 10.80 -1.92 2.37
N SER A 26 11.90 -2.26 1.71
CA SER A 26 11.92 -2.44 0.26
C SER A 26 10.83 -3.39 -0.19
N HIS A 27 10.29 -3.17 -1.36
CA HIS A 27 9.17 -3.94 -1.93
C HIS A 27 7.87 -3.90 -1.11
N GLY A 28 7.73 -2.96 -0.17
CA GLY A 28 6.55 -2.87 0.69
C GLY A 28 6.33 -4.07 1.61
N ALA A 29 7.41 -4.83 1.91
CA ALA A 29 7.32 -6.12 2.60
C ALA A 29 6.71 -6.05 4.02
N ASP A 30 6.77 -4.88 4.67
CA ASP A 30 6.22 -4.65 6.01
C ASP A 30 5.00 -3.70 6.01
N LEU A 31 4.41 -3.41 4.82
CA LEU A 31 3.19 -2.64 4.74
C LEU A 31 1.99 -3.50 5.16
N THR A 32 1.12 -2.93 5.99
CA THR A 32 -0.18 -3.52 6.28
C THR A 32 -1.24 -2.99 5.31
N PHE A 33 -2.35 -3.71 5.18
CA PHE A 33 -3.45 -3.29 4.31
C PHE A 33 -4.02 -1.93 4.71
N GLY A 34 -4.25 -1.70 6.01
CA GLY A 34 -4.73 -0.42 6.53
C GLY A 34 -3.76 0.72 6.26
N GLU A 35 -2.46 0.51 6.47
CA GLU A 35 -1.42 1.49 6.15
C GLU A 35 -1.47 1.87 4.66
N PHE A 36 -1.48 0.88 3.77
CA PHE A 36 -1.54 1.10 2.33
C PHE A 36 -2.80 1.86 1.91
N ARG A 37 -3.96 1.48 2.44
CA ARG A 37 -5.24 2.14 2.17
C ARG A 37 -5.23 3.61 2.55
N HIS A 38 -4.72 3.95 3.73
CA HIS A 38 -4.57 5.34 4.17
C HIS A 38 -3.54 6.11 3.33
N ALA A 39 -2.44 5.47 2.98
CA ALA A 39 -1.41 6.06 2.11
C ALA A 39 -1.95 6.37 0.71
N VAL A 40 -2.70 5.45 0.09
CA VAL A 40 -3.37 5.68 -1.21
C VAL A 40 -4.36 6.84 -1.11
N THR A 41 -5.10 6.96 -0.01
CA THR A 41 -6.05 8.06 0.19
C THR A 41 -5.32 9.42 0.22
N ALA A 42 -4.24 9.53 1.02
CA ALA A 42 -3.44 10.76 1.09
C ALA A 42 -2.75 11.07 -0.25
N PHE A 43 -2.22 10.05 -0.93
CA PHE A 43 -1.61 10.16 -2.25
C PHE A 43 -2.59 10.69 -3.30
N ASN A 44 -3.80 10.16 -3.35
CA ASN A 44 -4.83 10.58 -4.30
C ASN A 44 -5.30 12.01 -4.02
N ARG A 45 -5.48 12.40 -2.76
CA ARG A 45 -5.80 13.79 -2.38
C ARG A 45 -4.71 14.75 -2.85
N TYR A 46 -3.44 14.40 -2.58
CA TYR A 46 -2.33 15.22 -3.05
C TYR A 46 -2.31 15.37 -4.57
N ASN A 47 -2.59 14.30 -5.31
CA ASN A 47 -2.66 14.36 -6.79
C ASN A 47 -3.81 15.23 -7.32
N GLN A 48 -4.91 15.34 -6.57
CA GLN A 48 -6.06 16.16 -6.94
C GLN A 48 -5.85 17.63 -6.59
N ASP A 49 -5.43 17.90 -5.36
CA ASP A 49 -5.49 19.25 -4.79
C ASP A 49 -4.10 19.88 -4.59
N HIS A 50 -3.03 19.11 -4.73
CA HIS A 50 -1.63 19.50 -4.53
C HIS A 50 -1.35 20.19 -3.17
N GLN A 51 -2.15 19.85 -2.13
CA GLN A 51 -1.98 20.43 -0.81
C GLN A 51 -0.77 19.80 -0.10
N ALA A 52 0.16 20.64 0.37
CA ALA A 52 1.35 20.19 1.10
C ALA A 52 1.00 19.34 2.34
N GLN A 53 -0.19 19.57 2.92
CA GLN A 53 -0.68 18.81 4.05
C GLN A 53 -0.95 17.34 3.70
N ASP A 54 -1.46 17.04 2.51
CA ASP A 54 -1.71 15.67 2.06
C ASP A 54 -0.41 14.92 1.76
N LEU A 55 0.59 15.64 1.21
CA LEU A 55 1.93 15.10 1.04
C LEU A 55 2.58 14.77 2.39
N LEU A 56 2.45 15.67 3.37
CA LEU A 56 2.93 15.43 4.72
C LEU A 56 2.17 14.27 5.42
N ALA A 57 0.87 14.15 5.18
CA ALA A 57 0.08 13.02 5.68
C ALA A 57 0.57 11.69 5.09
N LEU A 58 0.85 11.62 3.79
CA LEU A 58 1.46 10.45 3.15
C LEU A 58 2.78 10.08 3.83
N CYS A 59 3.65 11.08 4.08
CA CYS A 59 4.90 10.86 4.79
C CYS A 59 4.68 10.34 6.21
N ALA A 60 3.68 10.86 6.94
CA ALA A 60 3.38 10.48 8.32
C ALA A 60 2.78 9.07 8.45
N ILE A 61 2.07 8.61 7.42
CA ILE A 61 1.56 7.25 7.34
C ILE A 61 2.71 6.26 7.13
N LEU A 62 3.59 6.54 6.17
CA LEU A 62 4.66 5.64 5.76
C LEU A 62 5.87 5.68 6.70
N TYR A 63 6.21 6.86 7.26
CA TYR A 63 7.37 7.06 8.14
C TYR A 63 6.91 7.23 9.58
N ARG A 64 7.25 6.26 10.41
CA ARG A 64 6.83 6.20 11.81
C ARG A 64 8.03 6.11 12.76
N PRO A 65 7.85 6.50 14.00
CA PRO A 65 8.91 6.39 15.01
C PRO A 65 9.45 4.97 15.12
N ARG A 66 10.72 4.87 15.47
CA ARG A 66 11.35 3.60 15.79
C ARG A 66 11.03 3.25 17.24
N VAL A 67 10.39 2.11 17.43
CA VAL A 67 10.04 1.55 18.74
C VAL A 67 10.81 0.27 19.04
N LYS A 68 10.96 -0.06 20.33
CA LYS A 68 11.58 -1.31 20.76
C LYS A 68 10.45 -2.33 21.03
N VAL A 69 10.40 -3.39 20.22
CA VAL A 69 9.43 -4.48 20.39
C VAL A 69 10.22 -5.77 20.59
N MET A 70 10.02 -6.44 21.71
CA MET A 70 10.74 -7.69 22.07
C MET A 70 12.26 -7.58 21.92
N GLY A 71 12.85 -6.45 22.37
CA GLY A 71 14.29 -6.21 22.28
C GLY A 71 14.80 -5.74 20.92
N LYS A 72 14.02 -5.85 19.86
CA LYS A 72 14.39 -5.41 18.49
C LYS A 72 13.80 -4.03 18.20
N ARG A 73 14.58 -3.17 17.53
CA ARG A 73 14.10 -1.88 17.04
C ARG A 73 13.33 -2.09 15.74
N ARG A 74 12.06 -1.69 15.72
CA ARG A 74 11.17 -1.80 14.56
C ARG A 74 10.45 -0.47 14.33
N ARG A 75 9.92 -0.29 13.13
CA ARG A 75 8.97 0.76 12.83
C ARG A 75 7.72 0.55 13.69
N GLN A 76 7.20 1.61 14.32
CA GLN A 76 5.97 1.56 15.09
C GLN A 76 4.84 0.95 14.24
N PRO A 77 4.00 0.05 14.77
CA PRO A 77 2.81 -0.43 14.07
C PRO A 77 1.94 0.73 13.60
N PHE A 78 1.28 0.55 12.47
CA PHE A 78 0.36 1.56 11.95
C PHE A 78 -0.87 1.69 12.85
N ASP A 79 -1.20 2.94 13.15
CA ASP A 79 -2.40 3.34 13.84
C ASP A 79 -2.82 4.71 13.27
N ALA A 80 -4.07 4.77 12.78
CA ALA A 80 -4.59 5.97 12.14
C ALA A 80 -4.69 7.16 13.11
N ASP A 81 -4.89 6.90 14.40
CA ASP A 81 -5.01 7.94 15.43
C ASP A 81 -3.70 8.70 15.64
N HIS A 82 -2.56 8.07 15.33
CA HIS A 82 -1.23 8.71 15.44
C HIS A 82 -0.81 9.51 14.19
N ILE A 83 -1.60 9.54 13.12
CA ILE A 83 -1.24 10.26 11.88
C ILE A 83 -0.98 11.75 12.17
N SER A 84 -1.87 12.41 12.93
CA SER A 84 -1.75 13.83 13.26
C SER A 84 -0.47 14.14 14.04
N ASP A 85 -0.14 13.34 15.03
CA ASP A 85 1.07 13.50 15.84
C ASP A 85 2.34 13.30 15.01
N ASN A 86 2.33 12.29 14.14
CA ASN A 86 3.43 12.03 13.21
C ASN A 86 3.59 13.18 12.21
N MET A 87 2.49 13.75 11.67
CA MET A 87 2.54 14.94 10.80
C MET A 87 3.20 16.12 11.54
N HIS A 88 2.79 16.36 12.78
CA HIS A 88 3.40 17.42 13.58
C HIS A 88 4.90 17.21 13.78
N ALA A 89 5.32 15.99 14.07
CA ALA A 89 6.73 15.64 14.23
C ALA A 89 7.53 15.75 12.93
N LEU A 90 6.92 15.42 11.79
CA LEU A 90 7.55 15.44 10.46
C LEU A 90 7.49 16.81 9.77
N ARG A 91 6.84 17.83 10.34
CA ARG A 91 6.68 19.17 9.72
C ARG A 91 7.98 19.86 9.28
N LYS A 92 9.11 19.45 9.86
CA LYS A 92 10.45 19.95 9.50
C LYS A 92 11.19 19.03 8.52
N MET A 93 10.50 18.02 7.96
CA MET A 93 11.08 17.18 6.92
C MET A 93 11.31 18.02 5.66
N PRO A 94 12.51 18.00 5.08
CA PRO A 94 12.79 18.76 3.87
C PRO A 94 11.90 18.32 2.70
N ASP A 95 11.51 19.28 1.86
CA ASP A 95 10.61 19.04 0.70
C ASP A 95 11.16 17.96 -0.23
N TYR A 96 12.47 17.93 -0.46
CA TYR A 96 13.08 16.90 -1.32
C TYR A 96 12.90 15.48 -0.75
N MET A 97 12.84 15.33 0.60
CA MET A 97 12.55 14.05 1.23
C MET A 97 11.07 13.68 1.08
N GLN A 98 10.17 14.63 1.31
CA GLN A 98 8.74 14.39 1.12
C GLN A 98 8.46 13.99 -0.33
N TRP A 99 9.05 14.67 -1.30
CA TRP A 99 8.98 14.31 -2.71
C TRP A 99 9.60 12.95 -3.02
N GLY A 100 10.72 12.62 -2.42
CA GLY A 100 11.34 11.30 -2.55
C GLY A 100 10.42 10.18 -2.05
N ILE A 101 9.76 10.39 -0.91
CA ILE A 101 8.78 9.44 -0.34
C ILE A 101 7.57 9.28 -1.28
N TYR A 102 7.05 10.39 -1.80
CA TYR A 102 5.97 10.37 -2.78
C TYR A 102 6.33 9.55 -4.02
N VAL A 103 7.51 9.77 -4.60
CA VAL A 103 7.97 9.05 -5.79
C VAL A 103 8.16 7.55 -5.52
N ILE A 104 8.73 7.19 -4.37
CA ILE A 104 8.89 5.78 -3.96
C ILE A 104 7.52 5.12 -3.82
N PHE A 105 6.55 5.81 -3.22
CA PHE A 105 5.21 5.27 -3.06
C PHE A 105 4.46 5.16 -4.39
N ALA A 106 4.56 6.17 -5.27
CA ALA A 106 3.99 6.13 -6.62
C ALA A 106 4.52 4.92 -7.41
N TYR A 107 5.85 4.72 -7.37
CA TYR A 107 6.48 3.56 -8.00
C TYR A 107 6.01 2.23 -7.40
N PHE A 108 5.87 2.16 -6.08
CA PHE A 108 5.35 0.95 -5.43
C PHE A 108 3.90 0.65 -5.88
N CYS A 109 3.04 1.68 -5.99
CA CYS A 109 1.69 1.51 -6.51
C CYS A 109 1.67 1.01 -7.96
N GLU A 110 2.56 1.54 -8.81
CA GLU A 110 2.73 1.07 -10.19
C GLU A 110 3.25 -0.37 -10.23
N TYR A 111 4.27 -0.67 -9.44
CA TYR A 111 4.83 -2.02 -9.35
C TYR A 111 3.82 -3.05 -8.83
N LEU A 112 2.95 -2.67 -7.89
CA LEU A 112 1.88 -3.53 -7.40
C LEU A 112 0.90 -3.93 -8.52
N GLN A 113 0.72 -3.05 -9.52
CA GLN A 113 -0.18 -3.28 -10.66
C GLN A 113 0.48 -4.01 -11.83
N THR A 114 1.78 -3.85 -12.01
CA THR A 114 2.47 -4.32 -13.23
C THR A 114 3.60 -5.30 -12.96
N GLY A 115 4.10 -5.34 -11.73
CA GLY A 115 5.27 -6.10 -11.34
C GLY A 115 4.98 -7.55 -10.97
N GLU A 116 6.07 -8.26 -10.72
CA GLU A 116 6.07 -9.64 -10.25
C GLU A 116 6.69 -9.71 -8.85
N PHE A 117 6.01 -10.39 -7.95
CA PHE A 117 6.42 -10.59 -6.56
C PHE A 117 6.87 -12.04 -6.38
N ILE A 118 7.94 -12.24 -5.64
CA ILE A 118 8.33 -13.58 -5.20
C ILE A 118 7.74 -13.79 -3.79
N ILE A 119 6.75 -14.66 -3.68
CA ILE A 119 6.06 -14.98 -2.43
C ILE A 119 6.15 -16.49 -2.21
N ASP A 120 6.76 -16.89 -1.11
CA ASP A 120 7.00 -18.30 -0.77
C ASP A 120 7.64 -19.11 -1.92
N GLY A 121 8.58 -18.48 -2.64
CA GLY A 121 9.31 -19.09 -3.76
C GLY A 121 8.53 -19.15 -5.08
N SER A 122 7.31 -18.63 -5.12
CA SER A 122 6.48 -18.56 -6.33
C SER A 122 6.41 -17.14 -6.85
N THR A 123 6.44 -16.97 -8.17
CA THR A 123 6.23 -15.69 -8.85
C THR A 123 4.74 -15.40 -8.95
N VAL A 124 4.31 -14.26 -8.41
CA VAL A 124 2.91 -13.82 -8.39
C VAL A 124 2.81 -12.43 -8.99
N SER A 125 1.85 -12.22 -9.90
CA SER A 125 1.45 -10.91 -10.41
C SER A 125 0.05 -10.55 -9.92
N PHE A 126 -0.10 -9.32 -9.43
CA PHE A 126 -1.39 -8.78 -9.04
C PHE A 126 -2.09 -8.00 -10.18
N ALA A 127 -1.49 -7.92 -11.37
CA ALA A 127 -2.06 -7.23 -12.53
C ALA A 127 -3.54 -7.61 -12.80
N PRO A 128 -3.97 -8.89 -12.67
CA PRO A 128 -5.36 -9.26 -12.87
C PRO A 128 -6.36 -8.54 -11.97
N LEU A 129 -5.94 -8.05 -10.79
CA LEU A 129 -6.82 -7.32 -9.87
C LEU A 129 -7.14 -5.90 -10.36
N PHE A 130 -6.32 -5.36 -11.24
CA PHE A 130 -6.41 -3.98 -11.74
C PHE A 130 -6.92 -3.89 -13.18
N THR A 131 -6.99 -5.03 -13.89
CA THR A 131 -7.59 -5.10 -15.22
C THR A 131 -9.12 -5.21 -15.08
N SER A 132 -9.85 -4.22 -15.59
CA SER A 132 -11.30 -4.28 -15.69
C SER A 132 -11.67 -5.11 -16.92
N ASP A 133 -12.40 -6.22 -16.73
CA ASP A 133 -13.17 -6.82 -17.82
C ASP A 133 -14.21 -5.78 -18.27
N GLY A 134 -14.06 -5.24 -19.46
CA GLY A 134 -14.81 -4.20 -20.18
C GLY A 134 -16.21 -3.72 -19.76
N SER A 135 -16.69 -4.07 -18.58
CA SER A 135 -17.99 -3.72 -18.01
C SER A 135 -17.91 -2.68 -16.87
N SER A 136 -16.72 -2.25 -16.45
CA SER A 136 -16.57 -1.29 -15.36
C SER A 136 -16.39 0.12 -15.92
N ARG A 137 -17.21 1.04 -15.44
CA ARG A 137 -17.13 2.48 -15.76
C ARG A 137 -15.71 2.99 -15.49
N PRO A 138 -15.12 3.83 -16.38
CA PRO A 138 -13.70 4.20 -16.35
C PRO A 138 -13.24 5.03 -15.14
N ASN A 139 -14.04 5.19 -14.09
CA ASN A 139 -13.72 5.99 -12.90
C ASN A 139 -14.06 5.32 -11.56
N GLN A 140 -14.31 4.01 -11.54
CA GLN A 140 -14.37 3.28 -10.30
C GLN A 140 -13.16 2.36 -10.21
N SER A 141 -12.02 2.91 -9.76
CA SER A 141 -11.10 2.09 -8.98
C SER A 141 -11.98 1.41 -7.92
N ILE A 142 -12.01 0.09 -7.89
CA ILE A 142 -12.60 -0.64 -6.75
C ILE A 142 -11.85 -0.06 -5.56
N GLY A 143 -12.46 0.90 -4.87
CA GLY A 143 -11.78 1.65 -3.85
C GLY A 143 -11.26 0.66 -2.81
N MET A 144 -10.06 0.85 -2.27
CA MET A 144 -9.50 -0.02 -1.23
C MET A 144 -10.48 -0.27 -0.09
N ASN A 145 -11.46 0.61 0.10
CA ASN A 145 -12.57 0.40 1.03
C ASN A 145 -13.53 -0.71 0.59
N ALA A 146 -13.83 -0.84 -0.70
CA ALA A 146 -14.68 -1.94 -1.19
C ALA A 146 -13.97 -3.29 -1.01
N ILE A 147 -12.67 -3.37 -1.32
CA ILE A 147 -11.84 -4.54 -1.02
C ILE A 147 -11.90 -4.87 0.48
N ARG A 148 -11.76 -3.85 1.35
CA ARG A 148 -11.82 -4.00 2.81
C ARG A 148 -13.13 -4.68 3.26
N PHE A 149 -14.26 -4.21 2.77
CA PHE A 149 -15.56 -4.78 3.16
C PHE A 149 -15.75 -6.19 2.60
N THR A 150 -15.47 -6.41 1.31
CA THR A 150 -15.62 -7.73 0.68
C THR A 150 -14.74 -8.79 1.36
N VAL A 151 -13.49 -8.45 1.67
CA VAL A 151 -12.57 -9.38 2.33
C VAL A 151 -12.91 -9.57 3.82
N ALA A 152 -13.40 -8.54 4.52
CA ALA A 152 -13.87 -8.67 5.88
C ALA A 152 -15.13 -9.53 5.98
N GLU A 153 -16.07 -9.41 5.03
CA GLU A 153 -17.28 -10.25 4.94
C GLU A 153 -16.94 -11.72 4.74
N SER A 154 -15.83 -12.04 4.05
CA SER A 154 -15.37 -13.42 3.89
C SER A 154 -14.95 -14.08 5.21
N GLY A 155 -14.71 -13.30 6.28
CA GLY A 155 -14.29 -13.76 7.60
C GLY A 155 -12.88 -14.35 7.68
N VAL A 156 -12.15 -14.44 6.57
CA VAL A 156 -10.83 -15.10 6.51
C VAL A 156 -9.79 -14.40 7.37
N PHE A 157 -9.86 -13.07 7.48
CA PHE A 157 -8.94 -12.28 8.31
C PHE A 157 -9.60 -11.72 9.56
N GLY A 158 -10.82 -12.16 9.89
CA GLY A 158 -11.59 -11.68 11.05
C GLY A 158 -12.24 -10.31 10.82
N SER A 159 -12.20 -9.42 11.84
CA SER A 159 -12.81 -8.10 11.74
C SER A 159 -12.09 -7.18 10.75
N ALA A 160 -12.75 -6.08 10.35
CA ALA A 160 -12.15 -5.05 9.51
C ALA A 160 -10.87 -4.44 10.10
N GLU A 161 -10.77 -4.36 11.43
CA GLU A 161 -9.57 -3.88 12.12
C GLU A 161 -8.43 -4.92 12.07
N GLN A 162 -8.75 -6.19 12.17
CA GLN A 162 -7.77 -7.27 12.02
C GLN A 162 -7.23 -7.32 10.58
N LEU A 163 -8.11 -7.12 9.60
CA LEU A 163 -7.75 -7.00 8.20
C LEU A 163 -6.79 -5.82 7.95
N ASP A 164 -7.08 -4.65 8.54
CA ASP A 164 -6.21 -3.47 8.42
C ASP A 164 -4.79 -3.71 9.00
N ARG A 165 -4.64 -4.64 9.95
CA ARG A 165 -3.35 -5.06 10.53
C ARG A 165 -2.66 -6.18 9.75
N THR A 166 -3.35 -6.80 8.82
CA THR A 166 -2.80 -7.89 8.00
C THR A 166 -1.79 -7.37 6.99
N PRO A 167 -0.68 -8.08 6.71
CA PRO A 167 0.26 -7.71 5.67
C PRO A 167 -0.44 -7.52 4.32
N LEU A 168 -0.13 -6.43 3.62
CA LEU A 168 -0.76 -6.07 2.35
C LEU A 168 -0.75 -7.21 1.33
N LEU A 169 0.43 -7.83 1.12
CA LEU A 169 0.57 -8.88 0.11
C LEU A 169 -0.28 -10.12 0.41
N GLN A 170 -0.51 -10.45 1.68
CA GLN A 170 -1.42 -11.56 2.06
C GLN A 170 -2.87 -11.24 1.69
N VAL A 171 -3.31 -10.00 1.91
CA VAL A 171 -4.66 -9.57 1.52
C VAL A 171 -4.80 -9.61 0.00
N MET A 172 -3.80 -9.11 -0.74
CA MET A 172 -3.80 -9.11 -2.19
C MET A 172 -3.83 -10.54 -2.78
N LEU A 173 -3.08 -11.48 -2.19
CA LEU A 173 -3.12 -12.90 -2.57
C LEU A 173 -4.52 -13.50 -2.40
N LYS A 174 -5.18 -13.21 -1.29
CA LYS A 174 -6.54 -13.70 -1.04
C LYS A 174 -7.54 -13.16 -2.07
N VAL A 175 -7.46 -11.86 -2.36
CA VAL A 175 -8.34 -11.22 -3.37
C VAL A 175 -8.09 -11.81 -4.76
N LEU A 176 -6.83 -12.11 -5.10
CA LEU A 176 -6.47 -12.74 -6.37
C LEU A 176 -7.03 -14.16 -6.48
N ASP A 177 -6.89 -14.98 -5.44
CA ASP A 177 -7.45 -16.33 -5.38
C ASP A 177 -8.98 -16.32 -5.51
N ASP A 178 -9.67 -15.41 -4.82
CA ASP A 178 -11.12 -15.27 -4.91
C ASP A 178 -11.57 -14.89 -6.34
N LYS A 179 -10.85 -13.97 -6.99
CA LYS A 179 -11.13 -13.59 -8.38
C LYS A 179 -10.96 -14.79 -9.32
N GLN A 180 -9.87 -15.52 -9.19
CA GLN A 180 -9.60 -16.70 -10.04
C GLN A 180 -10.67 -17.77 -9.86
N ARG A 181 -11.08 -18.06 -8.62
CA ARG A 181 -12.17 -19.02 -8.34
C ARG A 181 -13.49 -18.57 -8.96
N ALA A 182 -13.82 -17.29 -8.86
CA ALA A 182 -15.05 -16.75 -9.46
C ALA A 182 -15.03 -16.88 -11.00
N GLU A 183 -13.92 -16.59 -11.65
CA GLU A 183 -13.74 -16.76 -13.09
C GLU A 183 -13.89 -18.23 -13.54
N ASP A 184 -13.32 -19.16 -12.78
CA ASP A 184 -13.41 -20.59 -13.06
C ASP A 184 -14.84 -21.13 -12.92
N LEU A 185 -15.59 -20.66 -11.92
CA LEU A 185 -17.02 -20.98 -11.77
C LEU A 185 -17.84 -20.47 -12.95
N LEU A 186 -17.58 -19.23 -13.40
CA LEU A 186 -18.26 -18.65 -14.55
C LEU A 186 -17.96 -19.40 -15.86
N LYS A 187 -16.73 -19.87 -16.06
CA LYS A 187 -16.36 -20.70 -17.22
C LYS A 187 -17.09 -22.04 -17.21
N ARG A 188 -17.16 -22.73 -16.06
CA ARG A 188 -17.88 -24.03 -15.93
C ARG A 188 -19.35 -23.88 -16.22
N ASN A 189 -20.00 -22.80 -15.75
CA ASN A 189 -21.43 -22.58 -15.98
C ASN A 189 -21.77 -22.21 -17.45
N LYS A 190 -20.80 -21.71 -18.23
CA LYS A 190 -20.97 -21.41 -19.66
C LYS A 190 -20.80 -22.64 -20.56
N THR A 191 -20.26 -23.73 -20.03
CA THR A 191 -19.97 -24.97 -20.79
C THR A 191 -21.03 -26.05 -20.57
N GLN A 192 -22.03 -25.78 -19.73
CA GLN A 192 -23.25 -26.56 -19.54
C GLN A 192 -24.43 -25.92 -20.31
#